data_9fee831f80438523d37c79d2fb7dda00
#
_entry.id   9fee831f80438523d37c79d2fb7dda00
#
_cell.length_a   1.000
_cell.length_b   1.000
_cell.length_c   1.000
_cell.angle_alpha   90.00
_cell.angle_beta   90.00
_cell.angle_gamma   90.00
#
_symmetry.space_group_name_H-M   'P 1'
#
loop_
_entity.id
_entity.type
_entity.pdbx_description
1 polymer ?
#
loop_
_entity_poly.entity_id
_entity_poly.type
_entity_poly.pdbx_seq_one_letter_code
_entity_poly.pdbx_strand_id
1 'polypeptide(L)' 'MTNEEILEELLYEAEKYRVREDVIESAKILLELNPQMERVEAVKLAFDNIKLHSGIKN' A
#
# COMPACT_ATOMS: atom_id res chain seq x y z
N MET A 1 14.53 0.04 11.29
CA MET A 1 13.11 -0.23 11.10
C MET A 1 12.91 -1.54 10.38
N THR A 2 12.04 -2.39 10.89
CA THR A 2 11.74 -3.67 10.23
C THR A 2 10.70 -3.46 9.14
N ASN A 3 10.61 -4.44 8.24
CA ASN A 3 9.61 -4.39 7.18
C ASN A 3 8.19 -4.36 7.76
N GLU A 4 7.98 -5.06 8.86
CA GLU A 4 6.67 -5.08 9.51
C GLU A 4 6.29 -3.72 10.05
N GLU A 5 7.24 -3.00 10.61
CA GLU A 5 6.99 -1.65 11.13
C GLU A 5 6.64 -0.69 10.00
N ILE A 6 7.35 -0.79 8.90
CA ILE A 6 7.07 0.05 7.73
C ILE A 6 5.68 -0.27 7.19
N LEU A 7 5.35 -1.55 7.11
CA LEU A 7 4.04 -2.00 6.63
C LEU A 7 2.92 -1.48 7.52
N GLU A 8 3.10 -1.54 8.83
CA GLU A 8 2.11 -1.03 9.77
C GLU A 8 1.89 0.47 9.60
N GLU A 9 2.97 1.22 9.42
CA GLU A 9 2.86 2.66 9.20
C GLU A 9 2.12 2.99 7.93
N LEU A 10 2.42 2.27 6.85
CA LEU A 10 1.74 2.48 5.58
C LEU A 10 0.25 2.20 5.69
N LEU A 11 -0.11 1.10 6.35
CA LEU A 11 -1.51 0.75 6.53
C LEU A 11 -2.22 1.72 7.47
N TYR A 12 -1.51 2.22 8.47
CA TYR A 12 -2.06 3.23 9.37
C TYR A 12 -2.40 4.50 8.61
N GLU A 13 -1.49 4.96 7.75
CA GLU A 13 -1.76 6.14 6.92
C GLU A 13 -2.91 5.89 5.95
N ALA A 14 -2.94 4.71 5.36
CA ALA A 14 -4.02 4.35 4.44
C ALA A 14 -5.38 4.38 5.14
N GLU A 15 -5.41 3.94 6.39
CA GLU A 15 -6.63 3.99 7.18
C GLU A 15 -7.05 5.42 7.47
N LYS A 16 -6.09 6.29 7.70
CA LYS A 16 -6.31 7.72 7.92
C LYS A 16 -7.06 8.35 6.75
N TYR A 17 -6.72 7.93 5.54
CA TYR A 17 -7.36 8.43 4.33
C TYR A 17 -8.52 7.55 3.86
N ARG A 18 -8.86 6.53 4.65
CA ARG A 18 -9.95 5.60 4.37
C ARG A 18 -9.76 4.82 3.06
N VAL A 19 -8.51 4.54 2.75
CA VAL A 19 -8.17 3.76 1.55
C VAL A 19 -7.45 2.46 1.89
N ARG A 20 -7.52 2.04 3.14
CA ARG A 20 -6.81 0.84 3.59
C ARG A 20 -7.21 -0.41 2.80
N GLU A 21 -8.50 -0.61 2.61
CA GLU A 21 -8.98 -1.78 1.86
C GLU A 21 -8.54 -1.73 0.42
N ASP A 22 -8.59 -0.54 -0.18
CA ASP A 22 -8.15 -0.36 -1.56
C ASP A 22 -6.66 -0.64 -1.70
N VAL A 23 -5.87 -0.19 -0.73
CA VAL A 23 -4.43 -0.44 -0.73
C VAL A 23 -4.16 -1.94 -0.62
N ILE A 24 -4.83 -2.61 0.30
CA ILE A 24 -4.63 -4.04 0.50
C ILE A 24 -4.99 -4.82 -0.76
N GLU A 25 -6.11 -4.50 -1.37
CA GLU A 25 -6.56 -5.19 -2.57
C GLU A 25 -5.59 -4.96 -3.72
N SER A 26 -5.17 -3.71 -3.92
CA SER A 26 -4.20 -3.40 -4.96
C SER A 26 -2.87 -4.10 -4.73
N ALA A 27 -2.43 -4.16 -3.48
CA ALA A 27 -1.20 -4.85 -3.14
C ALA A 27 -1.30 -6.35 -3.44
N LYS A 28 -2.44 -6.95 -3.18
CA LYS A 28 -2.65 -8.36 -3.49
C LYS A 28 -2.53 -8.62 -4.99
N ILE A 29 -3.10 -7.74 -5.80
CA ILE A 29 -3.01 -7.86 -7.25
C ILE A 29 -1.56 -7.74 -7.70
N LEU A 30 -0.84 -6.79 -7.14
CA LEU A 30 0.58 -6.61 -7.46
C LEU A 30 1.38 -7.85 -7.12
N LEU A 31 1.11 -8.46 -5.97
CA LEU A 31 1.82 -9.67 -5.54
C LEU A 31 1.48 -10.86 -6.42
N GLU A 32 0.25 -10.95 -6.92
CA GLU A 32 -0.14 -12.00 -7.84
C GLU A 32 0.59 -11.87 -9.17
N LEU A 33 0.73 -10.65 -9.65
CA LEU A 33 1.43 -10.38 -10.91
C LEU A 33 2.94 -10.48 -10.77
N ASN A 34 3.44 -10.22 -9.55
CA ASN A 34 4.87 -10.21 -9.26
C ASN A 34 5.15 -10.99 -8.00
N PRO A 35 5.16 -12.34 -8.08
CA PRO A 35 5.32 -13.16 -6.86
C PRO A 35 6.61 -12.93 -6.10
N GLN A 36 7.62 -12.33 -6.75
CA GLN A 36 8.90 -12.06 -6.10
C GLN A 36 8.94 -10.73 -5.38
N MET A 37 7.90 -9.91 -5.56
CA MET A 37 7.83 -8.61 -4.91
C MET A 37 7.59 -8.77 -3.41
N GLU A 38 8.26 -7.94 -2.62
CA GLU A 38 8.06 -7.94 -1.19
C GLU A 38 6.73 -7.27 -0.85
N ARG A 39 6.13 -7.72 0.25
CA ARG A 39 4.84 -7.20 0.68
C ARG A 39 4.89 -5.70 0.94
N VAL A 40 5.95 -5.23 1.60
CA VAL A 40 6.13 -3.81 1.87
C VAL A 40 6.16 -3.01 0.58
N GLU A 41 6.87 -3.51 -0.41
CA GLU A 41 6.98 -2.83 -1.70
C GLU A 41 5.63 -2.78 -2.41
N ALA A 42 4.90 -3.88 -2.38
CA ALA A 42 3.58 -3.94 -3.00
C ALA A 42 2.61 -2.94 -2.35
N VAL A 43 2.62 -2.87 -1.03
CA VAL A 43 1.75 -1.94 -0.30
C VAL A 43 2.14 -0.50 -0.59
N LYS A 44 3.44 -0.23 -0.63
CA LYS A 44 3.92 1.12 -0.92
C LYS A 44 3.52 1.58 -2.31
N LEU A 45 3.69 0.71 -3.30
CA LEU A 45 3.30 1.04 -4.67
C LEU A 45 1.80 1.20 -4.80
N ALA A 46 1.04 0.34 -4.14
CA ALA A 46 -0.42 0.42 -4.17
C ALA A 46 -0.90 1.73 -3.56
N PHE A 47 -0.31 2.12 -2.44
CA PHE A 47 -0.67 3.36 -1.76
C PHE A 47 -0.36 4.57 -2.64
N ASP A 48 0.85 4.60 -3.21
CA ASP A 48 1.24 5.69 -4.09
C ASP A 48 0.29 5.82 -5.29
N ASN A 49 -0.06 4.68 -5.87
CA ASN A 49 -0.96 4.65 -7.01
C ASN A 49 -2.35 5.20 -6.64
N ILE A 50 -2.86 4.80 -5.49
CA ILE A 50 -4.16 5.26 -5.03
C ILE A 50 -4.13 6.75 -4.72
N LYS A 51 -3.04 7.25 -4.13
CA LYS A 51 -2.88 8.67 -3.86
C LYS A 51 -2.93 9.50 -5.14
N LEU A 52 -2.27 9.01 -6.18
CA LEU A 52 -2.26 9.70 -7.46
C LEU A 52 -3.65 9.76 -8.09
N HIS A 53 -4.39 8.67 -8.01
CA HIS A 53 -5.70 8.57 -8.66
C HIS A 53 -6.84 9.19 -7.87
N SER A 54 -6.72 9.24 -6.57
CA SER A 54 -7.78 9.80 -5.73
C SER A 54 -7.56 11.27 -5.36
N GLY A 55 -6.45 11.85 -5.79
CA GLY A 55 -6.18 13.26 -5.51
C GLY A 55 -5.80 13.55 -4.08
N ILE A 56 -5.39 12.57 -3.33
CA ILE A 56 -4.95 12.76 -1.95
C ILE A 56 -3.63 13.52 -1.96
N LYS A 57 -3.57 14.58 -1.19
CA LYS A 57 -2.36 15.37 -1.07
C LYS A 57 -1.71 15.16 0.28
N ASN A 58 -0.39 15.11 0.28
CA ASN A 58 0.37 15.00 1.52
C ASN A 58 0.41 16.33 2.25
#